data_67313307ccc7cdb8dc4b62285291b7bc
#
_entry.id   67313307ccc7cdb8dc4b62285291b7bc
#
_cell.length_a   1.000
_cell.length_b   1.000
_cell.length_c   1.000
_cell.angle_alpha   90.00
_cell.angle_beta   90.00
_cell.angle_gamma   90.00
#
_symmetry.space_group_name_H-M   'P 1'
#
loop_
_entity.id
_entity.type
_entity.pdbx_description
1 polymer ?
#
loop_
_entity_poly.entity_id
_entity_poly.type
_entity_poly.pdbx_seq_one_letter_code
_entity_poly.pdbx_strand_id
1 'polypeptide(L)'
;GVQPGVDIVIGPGTEAIAGEGKIVTAGGIDVHIHMICPQQVEEALYSGVTTMMGGGTGPAAGTAATTCTPGPWHIARMLQAIEAFPMNIGLFAKGNATLPRGLVEQIEAGACAMKL
;
A
#
# COMPACT_ATOMS: atom_id res chain seq x y z
N GLY A 1 -25.56 21.30 -10.22
CA GLY A 1 -26.53 21.14 -9.15
C GLY A 1 -26.13 20.04 -8.20
N VAL A 2 -26.52 20.17 -6.96
CA VAL A 2 -26.29 19.15 -5.93
C VAL A 2 -27.31 18.03 -6.14
N GLN A 3 -26.86 16.80 -6.11
CA GLN A 3 -27.76 15.64 -6.20
C GLN A 3 -28.58 15.48 -4.90
N PRO A 4 -29.82 14.95 -4.97
CA PRO A 4 -30.61 14.66 -3.78
C PRO A 4 -29.84 13.72 -2.82
N GLY A 5 -29.80 14.07 -1.54
CA GLY A 5 -29.10 13.30 -0.50
C GLY A 5 -27.62 13.63 -0.34
N VAL A 6 -27.09 14.57 -1.12
CA VAL A 6 -25.71 15.09 -0.96
C VAL A 6 -25.79 16.43 -0.24
N ASP A 7 -25.21 16.49 0.94
CA ASP A 7 -25.18 17.66 1.82
C ASP A 7 -23.77 18.26 2.02
N ILE A 8 -22.81 17.85 1.19
CA ILE A 8 -21.44 18.32 1.24
C ILE A 8 -21.40 19.78 0.75
N VAL A 9 -20.94 20.68 1.62
CA VAL A 9 -20.83 22.11 1.30
C VAL A 9 -19.59 22.37 0.45
N ILE A 10 -19.80 22.99 -0.72
CA ILE A 10 -18.71 23.50 -1.56
C ILE A 10 -18.24 24.83 -1.00
N GLY A 11 -16.96 24.94 -0.69
CA GLY A 11 -16.36 26.10 -0.07
C GLY A 11 -14.94 26.41 -0.60
N PRO A 12 -14.23 27.36 0.01
CA PRO A 12 -12.91 27.78 -0.45
C PRO A 12 -11.83 26.68 -0.46
N GLY A 13 -12.02 25.61 0.33
CA GLY A 13 -11.13 24.47 0.37
C GLY A 13 -11.53 23.32 -0.57
N THR A 14 -12.56 23.50 -1.39
CA THR A 14 -13.04 22.47 -2.31
C THR A 14 -12.30 22.57 -3.65
N GLU A 15 -11.65 21.50 -4.05
CA GLU A 15 -11.04 21.39 -5.36
C GLU A 15 -12.04 20.84 -6.38
N ALA A 16 -12.10 21.43 -7.56
CA ALA A 16 -12.91 20.97 -8.67
C ALA A 16 -12.03 20.23 -9.69
N ILE A 17 -12.36 18.99 -9.97
CA ILE A 17 -11.65 18.17 -10.96
C ILE A 17 -12.58 17.97 -12.16
N ALA A 18 -12.10 18.32 -13.36
CA ALA A 18 -12.86 18.14 -14.61
C ALA A 18 -13.00 16.65 -14.94
N GLY A 19 -14.24 16.20 -15.09
CA GLY A 19 -14.57 14.81 -15.34
C GLY A 19 -15.45 14.56 -16.56
N GLU A 20 -15.56 15.53 -17.47
CA GLU A 20 -16.40 15.43 -18.66
C GLU A 20 -15.97 14.25 -19.54
N GLY A 21 -16.92 13.40 -19.90
CA GLY A 21 -16.68 12.21 -20.71
C GLY A 21 -15.91 11.10 -20.00
N LYS A 22 -15.76 11.17 -18.68
CA LYS A 22 -15.06 10.17 -17.87
C LYS A 22 -16.02 9.49 -16.88
N ILE A 23 -15.67 8.27 -16.51
CA ILE A 23 -16.31 7.52 -15.41
C ILE A 23 -15.38 7.55 -14.23
N VAL A 24 -15.88 7.98 -13.06
CA VAL A 24 -15.13 7.95 -11.80
C VAL A 24 -15.42 6.63 -11.09
N THR A 25 -14.37 5.90 -10.76
CA THR A 25 -14.45 4.65 -9.99
C THR A 25 -13.53 4.75 -8.78
N ALA A 26 -13.73 3.87 -7.80
CA ALA A 26 -12.73 3.66 -6.76
C ALA A 26 -11.42 3.17 -7.38
N GLY A 27 -10.29 3.56 -6.79
CA GLY A 27 -8.99 3.02 -7.18
C GLY A 27 -8.86 1.54 -6.88
N GLY A 28 -8.09 0.83 -7.68
CA GLY A 28 -7.80 -0.58 -7.47
C GLY A 28 -6.99 -0.82 -6.19
N ILE A 29 -7.24 -1.96 -5.56
CA ILE A 29 -6.44 -2.45 -4.41
C ILE A 29 -5.82 -3.77 -4.82
N ASP A 30 -4.49 -3.82 -4.84
CA ASP A 30 -3.75 -5.07 -5.09
C ASP A 30 -3.17 -5.57 -3.76
N VAL A 31 -3.56 -6.78 -3.35
CA VAL A 31 -3.16 -7.39 -2.07
C VAL A 31 -2.15 -8.54 -2.25
N HIS A 32 -1.50 -8.60 -3.39
CA HIS A 32 -0.48 -9.63 -3.67
C HIS A 32 0.73 -9.03 -4.38
N ILE A 33 1.42 -8.12 -3.72
CA ILE A 33 2.54 -7.39 -4.28
C ILE A 33 3.87 -7.97 -3.81
N HIS A 34 4.77 -8.16 -4.78
CA HIS A 34 6.20 -8.37 -4.54
C HIS A 34 6.90 -7.02 -4.66
N MET A 35 7.31 -6.45 -3.54
CA MET A 35 7.99 -5.15 -3.47
C MET A 35 9.44 -5.29 -3.97
N ILE A 36 9.63 -5.24 -5.29
CA ILE A 36 10.92 -5.46 -5.93
C ILE A 36 11.62 -4.14 -6.28
N CYS A 37 10.91 -3.23 -6.96
CA CYS A 37 11.51 -1.98 -7.43
C CYS A 37 10.49 -0.82 -7.38
N PRO A 38 10.98 0.44 -7.26
CA PRO A 38 10.12 1.64 -7.16
C PRO A 38 9.23 1.87 -8.38
N GLN A 39 9.67 1.47 -9.55
CA GLN A 39 8.93 1.64 -10.80
C GLN A 39 7.55 0.96 -10.78
N GLN A 40 7.37 -0.07 -9.96
CA GLN A 40 6.07 -0.74 -9.78
C GLN A 40 5.00 0.24 -9.29
N VAL A 41 5.35 1.23 -8.49
CA VAL A 41 4.40 2.20 -7.94
C VAL A 41 3.82 3.08 -9.05
N GLU A 42 4.68 3.58 -9.94
CA GLU A 42 4.23 4.39 -11.09
C GLU A 42 3.34 3.59 -12.04
N GLU A 43 3.74 2.37 -12.37
CA GLU A 43 2.95 1.47 -13.24
C GLU A 43 1.59 1.16 -12.61
N ALA A 44 1.54 0.92 -11.30
CA ALA A 44 0.30 0.69 -10.58
C ALA A 44 -0.63 1.91 -10.64
N LEU A 45 -0.11 3.11 -10.38
CA LEU A 45 -0.88 4.36 -10.45
C LEU A 45 -1.42 4.61 -11.86
N TYR A 46 -0.61 4.45 -12.90
CA TYR A 46 -1.05 4.59 -14.29
C TYR A 46 -2.11 3.55 -14.68
N SER A 47 -2.12 2.42 -14.01
CA SER A 47 -3.13 1.36 -14.20
C SER A 47 -4.38 1.53 -13.34
N GLY A 48 -4.46 2.61 -12.54
CA GLY A 48 -5.61 2.89 -11.68
C GLY A 48 -5.59 2.17 -10.33
N VAL A 49 -4.46 1.56 -9.94
CA VAL A 49 -4.27 0.99 -8.61
C VAL A 49 -3.82 2.10 -7.65
N THR A 50 -4.53 2.27 -6.55
CA THR A 50 -4.24 3.31 -5.54
C THR A 50 -3.80 2.75 -4.19
N THR A 51 -3.86 1.42 -4.04
CA THR A 51 -3.42 0.73 -2.83
C THR A 51 -2.67 -0.55 -3.20
N MET A 52 -1.46 -0.68 -2.71
CA MET A 52 -0.61 -1.86 -2.88
C MET A 52 -0.34 -2.48 -1.52
N MET A 53 -0.66 -3.77 -1.35
CA MET A 53 -0.40 -4.50 -0.12
C MET A 53 0.40 -5.77 -0.39
N GLY A 54 1.43 -6.01 0.36
CA GLY A 54 2.30 -7.14 0.16
C GLY A 54 3.61 -6.99 0.92
N GLY A 55 4.71 -7.40 0.33
CA GLY A 55 6.00 -7.30 0.97
C GLY A 55 7.16 -7.63 0.07
N GLY A 56 8.29 -7.78 0.67
CA GLY A 56 9.59 -7.95 0.05
C GLY A 56 10.62 -7.06 0.72
N THR A 57 11.83 -7.15 0.28
CA THR A 57 12.96 -6.35 0.81
C THR A 57 13.65 -5.54 -0.29
N GLY A 58 12.97 -5.40 -1.43
CA GLY A 58 13.49 -4.69 -2.60
C GLY A 58 14.51 -5.50 -3.41
N PRO A 59 15.12 -4.89 -4.42
CA PRO A 59 16.01 -5.59 -5.37
C PRO A 59 17.33 -6.07 -4.75
N ALA A 60 17.78 -5.47 -3.66
CA ALA A 60 19.05 -5.81 -3.00
C ALA A 60 19.09 -7.25 -2.44
N ALA A 61 17.94 -7.84 -2.16
CA ALA A 61 17.80 -9.20 -1.68
C ALA A 61 16.88 -10.01 -2.62
N GLY A 62 17.18 -10.03 -3.90
CA GLY A 62 16.32 -10.52 -4.97
C GLY A 62 15.61 -11.86 -4.73
N THR A 63 16.25 -12.80 -4.01
CA THR A 63 15.62 -14.06 -3.62
C THR A 63 14.64 -13.92 -2.45
N ALA A 64 14.66 -12.81 -1.75
CA ALA A 64 13.74 -12.47 -0.66
C ALA A 64 12.60 -11.55 -1.13
N ALA A 65 12.47 -11.30 -2.43
CA ALA A 65 11.37 -10.56 -3.04
C ALA A 65 10.07 -11.38 -3.00
N THR A 66 9.57 -11.60 -1.79
CA THR A 66 8.34 -12.33 -1.51
C THR A 66 7.18 -11.36 -1.29
N THR A 67 5.99 -11.88 -1.04
CA THR A 67 4.81 -11.06 -0.70
C THR A 67 4.76 -10.71 0.79
N CYS A 68 5.84 -10.93 1.54
CA CYS A 68 5.95 -10.52 2.94
C CYS A 68 7.30 -9.84 3.21
N THR A 69 7.32 -8.99 4.22
CA THR A 69 8.51 -8.31 4.75
C THR A 69 8.78 -8.86 6.14
N PRO A 70 9.74 -9.78 6.31
CA PRO A 70 9.92 -10.50 7.56
C PRO A 70 10.72 -9.72 8.58
N GLY A 71 10.18 -9.64 9.78
CA GLY A 71 10.85 -9.11 10.97
C GLY A 71 10.86 -7.59 11.07
N PRO A 72 10.97 -7.07 12.31
CA PRO A 72 10.84 -5.65 12.62
C PRO A 72 11.82 -4.75 11.86
N TRP A 73 13.06 -5.20 11.72
CA TRP A 73 14.08 -4.41 11.04
C TRP A 73 13.75 -4.17 9.56
N HIS A 74 13.35 -5.22 8.83
CA HIS A 74 12.99 -5.10 7.41
C HIS A 74 11.72 -4.26 7.23
N ILE A 75 10.73 -4.43 8.11
CA ILE A 75 9.50 -3.62 8.09
C ILE A 75 9.84 -2.15 8.25
N ALA A 76 10.66 -1.80 9.25
CA ALA A 76 11.09 -0.42 9.46
C ALA A 76 11.84 0.16 8.23
N ARG A 77 12.75 -0.62 7.62
CA ARG A 77 13.47 -0.16 6.40
C ARG A 77 12.55 0.01 5.21
N MET A 78 11.60 -0.91 5.01
CA MET A 78 10.64 -0.80 3.92
C MET A 78 9.68 0.37 4.12
N LEU A 79 9.18 0.62 5.34
CA LEU A 79 8.37 1.81 5.63
C LEU A 79 9.11 3.11 5.28
N GLN A 80 10.39 3.21 5.62
CA GLN A 80 11.21 4.36 5.23
C GLN A 80 11.40 4.47 3.71
N ALA A 81 11.57 3.35 3.02
CA ALA A 81 11.78 3.33 1.58
C ALA A 81 10.54 3.75 0.79
N ILE A 82 9.35 3.49 1.31
CA ILE A 82 8.09 3.77 0.63
C ILE A 82 7.46 5.12 1.01
N GLU A 83 8.01 5.83 1.98
CA GLU A 83 7.43 7.07 2.54
C GLU A 83 7.17 8.16 1.49
N ALA A 84 8.04 8.25 0.48
CA ALA A 84 7.94 9.29 -0.54
C ALA A 84 6.95 8.99 -1.68
N PHE A 85 6.39 7.80 -1.75
CA PHE A 85 5.50 7.43 -2.86
C PHE A 85 4.06 7.88 -2.63
N PRO A 86 3.41 8.48 -3.66
CA PRO A 86 2.01 8.90 -3.59
C PRO A 86 1.05 7.69 -3.77
N MET A 87 1.21 6.67 -2.94
CA MET A 87 0.49 5.40 -3.00
C MET A 87 0.14 4.96 -1.58
N ASN A 88 -1.04 4.39 -1.39
CA ASN A 88 -1.33 3.69 -0.14
C ASN A 88 -0.58 2.36 -0.15
N ILE A 89 0.36 2.17 0.76
CA ILE A 89 1.17 0.95 0.82
C ILE A 89 1.01 0.29 2.19
N GLY A 90 0.69 -1.00 2.18
CA GLY A 90 0.64 -1.84 3.37
C GLY A 90 1.67 -2.97 3.29
N LEU A 91 2.44 -3.17 4.35
CA LEU A 91 3.40 -4.26 4.44
C LEU A 91 2.80 -5.48 5.15
N PHE A 92 2.95 -6.64 4.54
CA PHE A 92 2.62 -7.91 5.16
C PHE A 92 3.85 -8.48 5.86
N ALA A 93 3.67 -8.90 7.10
CA ALA A 93 4.67 -9.63 7.85
C ALA A 93 4.67 -11.13 7.47
N LYS A 94 5.73 -11.82 7.86
CA LYS A 94 5.82 -13.28 7.72
C LYS A 94 4.95 -13.96 8.77
N GLY A 95 3.86 -14.64 8.33
CA GLY A 95 2.87 -15.24 9.21
C GLY A 95 3.30 -16.58 9.81
N ASN A 96 4.22 -17.29 9.19
CA ASN A 96 4.73 -18.56 9.72
C ASN A 96 5.95 -18.33 10.61
N ALA A 97 5.73 -18.06 11.88
CA ALA A 97 6.76 -17.94 12.90
C ALA A 97 6.71 -19.10 13.89
N THR A 98 7.88 -19.49 14.42
CA THR A 98 7.98 -20.58 15.38
C THR A 98 7.35 -20.25 16.73
N LEU A 99 7.42 -18.98 17.12
CA LEU A 99 6.87 -18.51 18.39
C LEU A 99 5.87 -17.37 18.15
N PRO A 100 4.78 -17.28 18.93
CA PRO A 100 3.81 -16.20 18.84
C PRO A 100 4.42 -14.81 18.95
N ARG A 101 5.46 -14.63 19.78
CA ARG A 101 6.16 -13.36 19.91
C ARG A 101 6.70 -12.84 18.58
N GLY A 102 7.18 -13.73 17.69
CA GLY A 102 7.65 -13.33 16.37
C GLY A 102 6.55 -12.76 15.47
N LEU A 103 5.28 -13.03 15.74
CA LEU A 103 4.17 -12.40 15.06
C LEU A 103 3.87 -11.03 15.65
N VAL A 104 3.81 -10.93 16.99
CA VAL A 104 3.49 -9.71 17.70
C VAL A 104 4.47 -8.58 17.37
N GLU A 105 5.77 -8.83 17.45
CA GLU A 105 6.80 -7.83 17.18
C GLU A 105 6.78 -7.29 15.75
N GLN A 106 6.30 -8.07 14.79
CA GLN A 106 6.13 -7.61 13.40
C GLN A 106 4.93 -6.67 13.25
N ILE A 107 3.83 -6.93 13.94
CA ILE A 107 2.68 -6.03 13.98
C ILE A 107 3.05 -4.72 14.70
N GLU A 108 3.74 -4.82 15.83
CA GLU A 108 4.23 -3.65 16.57
C GLU A 108 5.20 -2.79 15.73
N ALA A 109 5.94 -3.41 14.82
CA ALA A 109 6.81 -2.71 13.88
C ALA A 109 6.08 -2.02 12.71
N GLY A 110 4.76 -2.22 12.56
CA GLY A 110 3.94 -1.54 11.57
C GLY A 110 3.43 -2.41 10.42
N ALA A 111 3.54 -3.73 10.51
CA ALA A 111 2.90 -4.59 9.53
C ALA A 111 1.37 -4.52 9.64
N CYS A 112 0.68 -4.41 8.51
CA CYS A 112 -0.79 -4.31 8.48
C CYS A 112 -1.49 -5.66 8.43
N ALA A 113 -0.79 -6.73 8.07
CA ALA A 113 -1.32 -8.10 8.01
C ALA A 113 -0.19 -9.13 8.03
N MET A 114 -0.58 -10.39 8.10
CA MET A 114 0.32 -11.55 8.03
C MET A 114 0.12 -12.28 6.70
N LYS A 115 1.22 -12.65 6.08
CA LYS A 115 1.22 -13.53 4.90
C LYS A 115 1.61 -14.94 5.33
N LEU A 116 0.76 -15.90 5.00
CA LEU A 116 0.96 -17.34 5.21
C LEU A 116 1.45 -18.02 3.94
#